data_c2027cfc5403fe2d250e36af61bb491b
#
_entry.id   c2027cfc5403fe2d250e36af61bb491b
#
_cell.length_a   1.000
_cell.length_b   1.000
_cell.length_c   1.000
_cell.angle_alpha   90.00
_cell.angle_beta   90.00
_cell.angle_gamma   90.00
#
_symmetry.space_group_name_H-M   'P 1'
#
loop_
_entity.id
_entity.type
_entity.pdbx_description
1 polymer ?
#
loop_
_entity_poly.entity_id
_entity_poly.type
_entity_poly.pdbx_seq_one_letter_code
_entity_poly.pdbx_strand_id
1 'polypeptide(L)'
;MGKLFGTDGIRGIVGENLTVELAFHVGQAVAAVLTEEKGSKPTITIGKDTRISSDMLEAALMAGICSVGGDVMPLGTIPTPAVAYLTVLEQADAGIVISASHNPYEHNGIKVFNARGYKLSDESEARVEKLILSGAPMDVKTHGEIGKRLHGMRQMKRDYIDHLISSIDCDLSGLRVLVDCANGAASATAPDLFDGLPLHADFIHREPDGVNINDGCGSTHLKSLSEGVVAGGYDLGIAFDGDADRCLLVDETGHTIDGDKVMAVCGADLRRHGKLSGNAIVATVMSNLGLHEYCRKEGIELVCTAVGDRHVLEKMLECGYAIGGEQSGHTIFREYATTGDGELTALQFLQALRRSGKRASELASCCPQYPQELINVAVSHVPGVKDAIMQDPSLRHAIAQMEQELAGKGRVLIRPSGTEALIRVMVEAKTTEVARKVAEDLADLIKILSEKIQF
;
A
#
# COMPACT_ATOMS: atom_id res chain seq x y z
N MET A 1 19.12 -1.89 3.43
CA MET A 1 18.37 -2.59 2.37
C MET A 1 19.18 -3.74 1.86
N GLY A 2 18.55 -4.89 1.69
CA GLY A 2 19.16 -6.07 1.11
C GLY A 2 19.43 -5.92 -0.39
N LYS A 3 20.10 -6.91 -0.97
CA LYS A 3 20.33 -6.94 -2.42
C LYS A 3 19.10 -7.44 -3.21
N LEU A 4 18.23 -8.23 -2.57
CA LEU A 4 17.01 -8.81 -3.15
C LEU A 4 15.76 -8.17 -2.58
N PHE A 5 15.64 -8.05 -1.24
CA PHE A 5 14.49 -7.41 -0.60
C PHE A 5 14.61 -5.89 -0.66
N GLY A 6 13.61 -5.25 -1.27
CA GLY A 6 13.38 -3.82 -1.22
C GLY A 6 12.50 -3.43 -0.02
N THR A 7 11.92 -2.24 -0.04
CA THR A 7 10.98 -1.76 1.00
C THR A 7 9.65 -2.53 1.02
N ASP A 8 9.31 -3.22 -0.07
CA ASP A 8 8.04 -3.93 -0.24
C ASP A 8 8.25 -5.29 -0.94
N GLY A 9 9.12 -6.11 -0.35
CA GLY A 9 9.46 -7.44 -0.85
C GLY A 9 10.45 -7.43 -2.02
N ILE A 10 10.52 -8.56 -2.72
CA ILE A 10 11.34 -8.75 -3.93
C ILE A 10 10.49 -8.33 -5.13
N ARG A 11 10.96 -7.38 -5.93
CA ARG A 11 10.25 -6.92 -7.14
C ARG A 11 11.16 -6.95 -8.36
N GLY A 12 10.57 -7.23 -9.53
CA GLY A 12 11.32 -7.22 -10.78
C GLY A 12 10.46 -7.40 -12.02
N ILE A 13 11.10 -7.27 -13.19
CA ILE A 13 10.51 -7.68 -14.47
C ILE A 13 10.65 -9.19 -14.57
N VAL A 14 9.51 -9.86 -14.81
CA VAL A 14 9.47 -11.33 -14.84
C VAL A 14 10.22 -11.85 -16.08
N GLY A 15 11.07 -12.84 -15.85
CA GLY A 15 11.94 -13.40 -16.89
C GLY A 15 13.28 -12.68 -17.05
N GLU A 16 13.44 -11.49 -16.44
CA GLU A 16 14.72 -10.76 -16.43
C GLU A 16 15.42 -10.89 -15.08
N ASN A 17 14.89 -10.23 -14.05
CA ASN A 17 15.47 -10.20 -12.71
C ASN A 17 14.59 -10.86 -11.64
N LEU A 18 13.32 -11.11 -11.95
CA LEU A 18 12.44 -11.97 -11.16
C LEU A 18 12.16 -13.25 -11.96
N THR A 19 12.98 -14.27 -11.74
CA THR A 19 12.93 -15.54 -12.49
C THR A 19 12.20 -16.64 -11.71
N VAL A 20 11.84 -17.72 -12.42
CA VAL A 20 11.25 -18.93 -11.82
C VAL A 20 12.20 -19.56 -10.81
N GLU A 21 13.50 -19.60 -11.12
CA GLU A 21 14.54 -20.13 -10.24
C GLU A 21 14.64 -19.31 -8.95
N LEU A 22 14.59 -17.97 -9.07
CA LEU A 22 14.58 -17.09 -7.89
C LEU A 22 13.34 -17.35 -7.03
N ALA A 23 12.15 -17.45 -7.62
CA ALA A 23 10.92 -17.75 -6.89
C ALA A 23 10.99 -19.12 -6.17
N PHE A 24 11.52 -20.14 -6.84
CA PHE A 24 11.76 -21.45 -6.25
C PHE A 24 12.70 -21.36 -5.03
N HIS A 25 13.81 -20.66 -5.16
CA HIS A 25 14.75 -20.46 -4.05
C HIS A 25 14.21 -19.60 -2.91
N VAL A 26 13.37 -18.60 -3.22
CA VAL A 26 12.65 -17.84 -2.18
C VAL A 26 11.73 -18.76 -1.38
N GLY A 27 10.97 -19.62 -2.06
CA GLY A 27 10.13 -20.62 -1.39
C GLY A 27 10.92 -21.55 -0.48
N GLN A 28 12.06 -22.08 -0.96
CA GLN A 28 12.96 -22.91 -0.16
C GLN A 28 13.49 -22.15 1.07
N ALA A 29 14.02 -20.95 0.87
CA ALA A 29 14.67 -20.17 1.93
C ALA A 29 13.68 -19.74 3.01
N VAL A 30 12.47 -19.29 2.63
CA VAL A 30 11.41 -18.94 3.60
C VAL A 30 11.03 -20.17 4.44
N ALA A 31 10.74 -21.31 3.81
CA ALA A 31 10.37 -22.51 4.52
C ALA A 31 11.52 -23.04 5.42
N ALA A 32 12.77 -22.96 4.98
CA ALA A 32 13.94 -23.37 5.77
C ALA A 32 14.13 -22.47 7.01
N VAL A 33 14.03 -21.14 6.87
CA VAL A 33 14.12 -20.20 8.00
C VAL A 33 13.01 -20.46 9.01
N LEU A 34 11.77 -20.64 8.56
CA LEU A 34 10.65 -20.92 9.44
C LEU A 34 10.79 -22.29 10.15
N THR A 35 11.29 -23.30 9.46
CA THR A 35 11.56 -24.62 10.06
C THR A 35 12.59 -24.51 11.17
N GLU A 36 13.65 -23.72 10.96
CA GLU A 36 14.70 -23.49 11.99
C GLU A 36 14.11 -22.73 13.20
N GLU A 37 13.29 -21.71 12.97
CA GLU A 37 12.69 -20.91 14.05
C GLU A 37 11.67 -21.68 14.86
N LYS A 38 10.83 -22.48 14.19
CA LYS A 38 9.73 -23.23 14.82
C LYS A 38 10.17 -24.59 15.38
N GLY A 39 11.24 -25.17 14.83
CA GLY A 39 11.66 -26.54 15.13
C GLY A 39 10.73 -27.64 14.58
N SER A 40 9.84 -27.28 13.67
CA SER A 40 8.88 -28.20 13.04
C SER A 40 8.48 -27.71 11.65
N LYS A 41 7.80 -28.58 10.91
CA LYS A 41 7.30 -28.32 9.56
C LYS A 41 6.40 -27.08 9.51
N PRO A 42 6.71 -26.06 8.66
CA PRO A 42 5.87 -24.87 8.52
C PRO A 42 4.70 -25.10 7.57
N THR A 43 3.62 -24.35 7.78
CA THR A 43 2.51 -24.16 6.83
C THR A 43 2.55 -22.73 6.30
N ILE A 44 2.50 -22.55 4.98
CA ILE A 44 2.63 -21.26 4.32
C ILE A 44 1.41 -21.04 3.40
N THR A 45 0.69 -19.94 3.59
CA THR A 45 -0.35 -19.47 2.68
C THR A 45 0.27 -18.76 1.48
N ILE A 46 -0.30 -18.90 0.29
CA ILE A 46 0.13 -18.14 -0.91
C ILE A 46 -1.10 -17.57 -1.62
N GLY A 47 -1.15 -16.26 -1.78
CA GLY A 47 -2.11 -15.56 -2.62
C GLY A 47 -1.41 -14.78 -3.73
N LYS A 48 -2.18 -14.36 -4.74
CA LYS A 48 -1.63 -13.68 -5.92
C LYS A 48 -2.63 -12.70 -6.53
N ASP A 49 -2.11 -11.76 -7.29
CA ASP A 49 -2.90 -10.93 -8.18
C ASP A 49 -3.17 -11.63 -9.54
N THR A 50 -3.71 -10.89 -10.48
CA THR A 50 -4.20 -11.39 -11.78
C THR A 50 -3.15 -11.40 -12.89
N ARG A 51 -1.89 -11.03 -12.63
CA ARG A 51 -0.83 -10.99 -13.64
C ARG A 51 -0.61 -12.37 -14.26
N ILE A 52 -0.39 -12.43 -15.56
CA ILE A 52 -0.13 -13.67 -16.29
C ILE A 52 1.04 -14.47 -15.69
N SER A 53 2.03 -13.78 -15.11
CA SER A 53 3.20 -14.39 -14.48
C SER A 53 2.92 -14.97 -13.10
N SER A 54 1.79 -14.62 -12.46
CA SER A 54 1.51 -15.00 -11.07
C SER A 54 1.34 -16.50 -10.89
N ASP A 55 0.69 -17.19 -11.83
CA ASP A 55 0.53 -18.67 -11.79
C ASP A 55 1.87 -19.39 -11.86
N MET A 56 2.76 -18.94 -12.73
CA MET A 56 4.10 -19.51 -12.89
C MET A 56 4.95 -19.32 -11.63
N LEU A 57 4.94 -18.12 -11.05
CA LEU A 57 5.68 -17.82 -9.82
C LEU A 57 5.11 -18.58 -8.61
N GLU A 58 3.76 -18.71 -8.52
CA GLU A 58 3.11 -19.53 -7.49
C GLU A 58 3.56 -20.98 -7.55
N ALA A 59 3.56 -21.58 -8.75
CA ALA A 59 4.00 -22.96 -8.93
C ALA A 59 5.47 -23.16 -8.49
N ALA A 60 6.35 -22.20 -8.82
CA ALA A 60 7.74 -22.25 -8.43
C ALA A 60 7.93 -22.13 -6.91
N LEU A 61 7.27 -21.17 -6.27
CA LEU A 61 7.27 -20.98 -4.82
C LEU A 61 6.78 -22.24 -4.10
N MET A 62 5.65 -22.81 -4.56
CA MET A 62 5.08 -24.04 -3.99
C MET A 62 6.04 -25.22 -4.11
N ALA A 63 6.68 -25.39 -5.27
CA ALA A 63 7.67 -26.44 -5.47
C ALA A 63 8.87 -26.26 -4.54
N GLY A 64 9.36 -25.02 -4.38
CA GLY A 64 10.44 -24.68 -3.46
C GLY A 64 10.11 -25.03 -2.01
N ILE A 65 8.97 -24.56 -1.52
CA ILE A 65 8.50 -24.80 -0.15
C ILE A 65 8.36 -26.30 0.12
N CYS A 66 7.65 -27.01 -0.77
CA CYS A 66 7.41 -28.44 -0.61
C CYS A 66 8.72 -29.26 -0.66
N SER A 67 9.70 -28.83 -1.46
CA SER A 67 10.97 -29.54 -1.61
C SER A 67 11.77 -29.63 -0.31
N VAL A 68 11.61 -28.66 0.60
CA VAL A 68 12.29 -28.61 1.90
C VAL A 68 11.35 -29.00 3.06
N GLY A 69 10.19 -29.55 2.75
CA GLY A 69 9.28 -30.14 3.73
C GLY A 69 8.13 -29.22 4.19
N GLY A 70 8.07 -27.95 3.80
CA GLY A 70 6.98 -27.04 4.16
C GLY A 70 5.65 -27.40 3.48
N ASP A 71 4.52 -27.25 4.17
CA ASP A 71 3.19 -27.38 3.57
C ASP A 71 2.71 -26.06 2.99
N VAL A 72 1.98 -26.10 1.88
CA VAL A 72 1.49 -24.89 1.18
C VAL A 72 -0.03 -24.90 1.08
N MET A 73 -0.61 -23.75 1.39
CA MET A 73 -2.04 -23.48 1.31
C MET A 73 -2.28 -22.36 0.27
N PRO A 74 -2.53 -22.71 -1.01
CA PRO A 74 -2.80 -21.72 -2.03
C PRO A 74 -4.18 -21.10 -1.83
N LEU A 75 -4.24 -19.77 -1.85
CA LEU A 75 -5.45 -18.95 -1.69
C LEU A 75 -6.03 -18.53 -3.05
N GLY A 76 -5.26 -18.69 -4.14
CA GLY A 76 -5.64 -18.23 -5.47
C GLY A 76 -5.52 -16.72 -5.65
N THR A 77 -6.31 -16.17 -6.57
CA THR A 77 -6.38 -14.71 -6.77
C THR A 77 -7.17 -14.10 -5.62
N ILE A 78 -6.48 -13.26 -4.84
CA ILE A 78 -7.03 -12.65 -3.62
C ILE A 78 -6.21 -11.38 -3.25
N PRO A 79 -6.82 -10.35 -2.63
CA PRO A 79 -6.12 -9.16 -2.14
C PRO A 79 -4.95 -9.46 -1.20
N THR A 80 -3.92 -8.59 -1.25
CA THR A 80 -2.78 -8.66 -0.31
C THR A 80 -3.22 -8.70 1.17
N PRO A 81 -4.14 -7.82 1.64
CA PRO A 81 -4.62 -7.88 3.03
C PRO A 81 -5.35 -9.18 3.37
N ALA A 82 -6.02 -9.79 2.42
CA ALA A 82 -6.66 -11.09 2.63
C ALA A 82 -5.64 -12.19 2.96
N VAL A 83 -4.47 -12.18 2.30
CA VAL A 83 -3.40 -13.13 2.62
C VAL A 83 -2.89 -12.91 4.04
N ALA A 84 -2.67 -11.65 4.44
CA ALA A 84 -2.25 -11.32 5.81
C ALA A 84 -3.28 -11.80 6.85
N TYR A 85 -4.57 -11.51 6.63
CA TYR A 85 -5.67 -11.93 7.50
C TYR A 85 -5.80 -13.46 7.59
N LEU A 86 -5.82 -14.14 6.45
CA LEU A 86 -5.98 -15.60 6.39
C LEU A 86 -4.77 -16.35 6.93
N THR A 87 -3.56 -15.78 6.84
CA THR A 87 -2.38 -16.34 7.50
C THR A 87 -2.60 -16.46 9.01
N VAL A 88 -3.17 -15.43 9.62
CA VAL A 88 -3.49 -15.42 11.07
C VAL A 88 -4.66 -16.38 11.36
N LEU A 89 -5.73 -16.30 10.59
CA LEU A 89 -6.95 -17.09 10.81
C LEU A 89 -6.66 -18.61 10.73
N GLU A 90 -5.90 -19.02 9.71
CA GLU A 90 -5.53 -20.43 9.47
C GLU A 90 -4.34 -20.89 10.32
N GLN A 91 -3.82 -20.03 11.20
CA GLN A 91 -2.66 -20.31 12.04
C GLN A 91 -1.44 -20.79 11.22
N ALA A 92 -1.29 -20.23 10.00
CA ALA A 92 -0.14 -20.51 9.18
C ALA A 92 1.12 -19.78 9.72
N ASP A 93 2.29 -20.32 9.44
CA ASP A 93 3.56 -19.80 9.93
C ASP A 93 4.03 -18.57 9.12
N ALA A 94 3.57 -18.48 7.87
CA ALA A 94 3.79 -17.31 7.01
C ALA A 94 2.72 -17.22 5.91
N GLY A 95 2.61 -16.02 5.33
CA GLY A 95 1.83 -15.76 4.11
C GLY A 95 2.72 -15.16 3.03
N ILE A 96 2.58 -15.64 1.80
CA ILE A 96 3.28 -15.10 0.64
C ILE A 96 2.27 -14.48 -0.31
N VAL A 97 2.57 -13.27 -0.79
CA VAL A 97 1.79 -12.59 -1.82
C VAL A 97 2.63 -12.42 -3.07
N ILE A 98 2.05 -12.78 -4.20
CA ILE A 98 2.66 -12.60 -5.53
C ILE A 98 1.96 -11.42 -6.20
N SER A 99 2.57 -10.25 -6.13
CA SER A 99 2.08 -9.01 -6.73
C SER A 99 3.17 -7.94 -6.78
N ALA A 100 3.04 -7.03 -7.75
CA ALA A 100 3.78 -5.77 -7.80
C ALA A 100 2.86 -4.54 -7.60
N SER A 101 1.71 -4.72 -6.91
CA SER A 101 0.76 -3.65 -6.56
C SER A 101 0.31 -2.86 -7.81
N HIS A 102 0.59 -1.58 -7.88
CA HIS A 102 0.16 -0.67 -8.94
C HIS A 102 1.06 -0.65 -10.20
N ASN A 103 2.12 -1.45 -10.24
CA ASN A 103 3.00 -1.53 -11.41
C ASN A 103 2.29 -2.18 -12.60
N PRO A 104 2.72 -1.92 -13.86
CA PRO A 104 2.20 -2.62 -15.03
C PRO A 104 2.52 -4.12 -14.99
N TYR A 105 1.85 -4.90 -15.86
CA TYR A 105 1.79 -6.37 -15.75
C TYR A 105 3.13 -7.09 -15.95
N GLU A 106 4.10 -6.48 -16.62
CA GLU A 106 5.43 -7.03 -16.84
C GLU A 106 6.22 -7.19 -15.53
N HIS A 107 5.89 -6.35 -14.57
CA HIS A 107 6.45 -6.45 -13.22
C HIS A 107 5.67 -7.45 -12.38
N ASN A 108 6.36 -8.10 -11.45
CA ASN A 108 5.74 -8.84 -10.37
C ASN A 108 6.61 -8.73 -9.10
N GLY A 109 6.15 -9.31 -8.00
CA GLY A 109 6.87 -9.27 -6.74
C GLY A 109 6.48 -10.42 -5.83
N ILE A 110 7.29 -10.62 -4.81
CA ILE A 110 7.07 -11.60 -3.74
C ILE A 110 7.20 -10.89 -2.42
N LYS A 111 6.08 -10.77 -1.69
CA LYS A 111 6.00 -10.20 -0.34
C LYS A 111 5.77 -11.35 0.64
N VAL A 112 6.37 -11.26 1.83
CA VAL A 112 6.21 -12.30 2.85
C VAL A 112 5.71 -11.69 4.15
N PHE A 113 4.64 -12.28 4.69
CA PHE A 113 4.05 -11.95 5.99
C PHE A 113 4.41 -13.05 7.00
N ASN A 114 4.63 -12.66 8.25
CA ASN A 114 4.83 -13.60 9.35
C ASN A 114 3.50 -14.17 9.88
N ALA A 115 3.56 -15.10 10.82
CA ALA A 115 2.40 -15.76 11.43
C ALA A 115 1.40 -14.79 12.10
N ARG A 116 1.76 -13.53 12.32
CA ARG A 116 0.88 -12.49 12.88
C ARG A 116 0.29 -11.57 11.82
N GLY A 117 0.50 -11.86 10.54
CA GLY A 117 0.00 -11.06 9.43
C GLY A 117 0.76 -9.74 9.19
N TYR A 118 1.95 -9.57 9.77
CA TYR A 118 2.82 -8.42 9.50
C TYR A 118 3.91 -8.82 8.50
N LYS A 119 4.43 -7.86 7.73
CA LYS A 119 5.62 -8.09 6.90
C LYS A 119 6.75 -8.68 7.73
N LEU A 120 7.62 -9.48 7.09
CA LEU A 120 8.80 -10.03 7.77
C LEU A 120 9.66 -8.90 8.36
N SER A 121 10.34 -9.20 9.47
CA SER A 121 11.36 -8.31 10.02
C SER A 121 12.58 -8.24 9.10
N ASP A 122 13.33 -7.12 9.17
CA ASP A 122 14.60 -6.99 8.43
C ASP A 122 15.57 -8.12 8.73
N GLU A 123 15.55 -8.64 9.95
CA GLU A 123 16.37 -9.76 10.36
C GLU A 123 15.98 -11.06 9.62
N SER A 124 14.68 -11.36 9.56
CA SER A 124 14.18 -12.54 8.84
C SER A 124 14.39 -12.41 7.34
N GLU A 125 14.14 -11.23 6.75
CA GLU A 125 14.43 -10.95 5.34
C GLU A 125 15.92 -11.14 5.03
N ALA A 126 16.82 -10.62 5.89
CA ALA A 126 18.27 -10.78 5.71
C ALA A 126 18.72 -12.26 5.81
N ARG A 127 18.07 -13.06 6.66
CA ARG A 127 18.35 -14.51 6.75
C ARG A 127 17.92 -15.24 5.49
N VAL A 128 16.72 -14.96 4.98
CA VAL A 128 16.20 -15.51 3.72
C VAL A 128 17.13 -15.12 2.57
N GLU A 129 17.49 -13.84 2.45
CA GLU A 129 18.38 -13.33 1.41
C GLU A 129 19.77 -13.99 1.46
N LYS A 130 20.32 -14.15 2.65
CA LYS A 130 21.62 -14.80 2.85
C LYS A 130 21.61 -16.25 2.34
N LEU A 131 20.53 -16.99 2.61
CA LEU A 131 20.40 -18.36 2.10
C LEU A 131 20.38 -18.40 0.58
N ILE A 132 19.58 -17.53 -0.05
CA ILE A 132 19.48 -17.45 -1.52
C ILE A 132 20.82 -17.08 -2.14
N LEU A 133 21.48 -16.02 -1.65
CA LEU A 133 22.73 -15.49 -2.22
C LEU A 133 23.93 -16.38 -1.96
N SER A 134 23.88 -17.24 -0.94
CA SER A 134 24.98 -18.18 -0.65
C SER A 134 25.14 -19.25 -1.74
N GLY A 135 24.07 -19.55 -2.48
CA GLY A 135 24.03 -20.69 -3.40
C GLY A 135 24.24 -22.05 -2.74
N ALA A 136 24.20 -22.10 -1.40
CA ALA A 136 24.37 -23.35 -0.67
C ALA A 136 23.17 -24.28 -0.93
N PRO A 137 23.40 -25.59 -1.11
CA PRO A 137 22.29 -26.52 -1.30
C PRO A 137 21.41 -26.55 -0.05
N MET A 138 20.10 -26.43 -0.26
CA MET A 138 19.09 -26.58 0.78
C MET A 138 18.89 -28.06 1.15
N ASP A 139 18.43 -28.33 2.37
CA ASP A 139 18.13 -29.69 2.86
C ASP A 139 16.83 -30.21 2.22
N VAL A 140 16.94 -30.75 1.01
CA VAL A 140 15.82 -31.28 0.25
C VAL A 140 15.31 -32.57 0.88
N LYS A 141 14.01 -32.61 1.15
CA LYS A 141 13.34 -33.75 1.78
C LYS A 141 12.98 -34.82 0.77
N THR A 142 12.81 -36.06 1.27
CA THR A 142 12.47 -37.22 0.46
C THR A 142 11.29 -37.97 1.07
N HIS A 143 10.66 -38.81 0.25
CA HIS A 143 9.56 -39.72 0.70
C HIS A 143 8.44 -38.97 1.45
N GLY A 144 8.11 -39.40 2.65
CA GLY A 144 7.02 -38.86 3.47
C GLY A 144 7.32 -37.50 4.12
N GLU A 145 8.55 -37.01 4.02
CA GLU A 145 8.95 -35.70 4.57
C GLU A 145 8.76 -34.54 3.59
N ILE A 146 8.47 -34.84 2.30
CA ILE A 146 8.12 -33.84 1.29
C ILE A 146 6.87 -33.09 1.74
N GLY A 147 6.86 -31.75 1.57
CA GLY A 147 5.69 -30.93 1.83
C GLY A 147 4.53 -31.22 0.88
N LYS A 148 3.35 -30.82 1.25
CA LYS A 148 2.12 -31.07 0.47
C LYS A 148 1.29 -29.80 0.29
N ARG A 149 0.55 -29.78 -0.80
CA ARG A 149 -0.48 -28.78 -1.03
C ARG A 149 -1.71 -29.10 -0.19
N LEU A 150 -2.14 -28.14 0.61
CA LEU A 150 -3.38 -28.17 1.39
C LEU A 150 -4.56 -27.63 0.56
N HIS A 151 -5.78 -27.86 1.02
CA HIS A 151 -7.01 -27.45 0.34
C HIS A 151 -7.88 -26.60 1.28
N GLY A 152 -8.72 -25.72 0.71
CA GLY A 152 -9.62 -24.86 1.50
C GLY A 152 -9.98 -23.51 0.87
N MET A 153 -9.44 -23.20 -0.29
CA MET A 153 -9.48 -21.89 -0.96
C MET A 153 -10.86 -21.20 -0.98
N ARG A 154 -11.95 -21.93 -1.28
CA ARG A 154 -13.28 -21.31 -1.40
C ARG A 154 -13.80 -20.82 -0.05
N GLN A 155 -13.58 -21.59 1.02
CA GLN A 155 -13.99 -21.18 2.36
C GLN A 155 -13.18 -19.98 2.83
N MET A 156 -11.86 -20.01 2.64
CA MET A 156 -10.96 -18.93 3.06
C MET A 156 -11.31 -17.58 2.43
N LYS A 157 -11.63 -17.55 1.12
CA LYS A 157 -12.10 -16.31 0.48
C LYS A 157 -13.38 -15.80 1.15
N ARG A 158 -14.31 -16.69 1.49
CA ARG A 158 -15.54 -16.33 2.19
C ARG A 158 -15.27 -15.79 3.59
N ASP A 159 -14.36 -16.42 4.33
CA ASP A 159 -13.99 -15.98 5.69
C ASP A 159 -13.41 -14.56 5.69
N TYR A 160 -12.62 -14.20 4.68
CA TYR A 160 -12.15 -12.82 4.52
C TYR A 160 -13.30 -11.85 4.22
N ILE A 161 -14.19 -12.18 3.29
CA ILE A 161 -15.34 -11.35 2.95
C ILE A 161 -16.25 -11.15 4.16
N ASP A 162 -16.57 -12.22 4.89
CA ASP A 162 -17.40 -12.16 6.08
C ASP A 162 -16.75 -11.32 7.19
N HIS A 163 -15.41 -11.37 7.31
CA HIS A 163 -14.67 -10.47 8.20
C HIS A 163 -14.85 -9.01 7.81
N LEU A 164 -14.71 -8.65 6.54
CA LEU A 164 -14.90 -7.29 6.06
C LEU A 164 -16.33 -6.79 6.32
N ILE A 165 -17.34 -7.59 6.00
CA ILE A 165 -18.75 -7.28 6.24
C ILE A 165 -19.00 -7.06 7.74
N SER A 166 -18.39 -7.85 8.61
CA SER A 166 -18.53 -7.73 10.07
C SER A 166 -17.97 -6.42 10.63
N SER A 167 -17.14 -5.70 9.89
CA SER A 167 -16.59 -4.41 10.29
C SER A 167 -17.61 -3.26 10.18
N ILE A 168 -18.76 -3.48 9.55
CA ILE A 168 -19.83 -2.49 9.33
C ILE A 168 -20.94 -2.73 10.33
N ASP A 169 -21.34 -1.65 11.02
CA ASP A 169 -22.43 -1.67 12.02
C ASP A 169 -23.58 -0.73 11.70
N CYS A 170 -23.69 -0.24 10.46
CA CYS A 170 -24.78 0.61 10.00
C CYS A 170 -25.42 0.11 8.71
N ASP A 171 -26.67 0.53 8.47
CA ASP A 171 -27.39 0.23 7.24
C ASP A 171 -26.88 1.09 6.07
N LEU A 172 -26.36 0.46 5.03
CA LEU A 172 -25.86 1.11 3.81
C LEU A 172 -26.93 1.21 2.72
N SER A 173 -28.19 0.83 2.99
CA SER A 173 -29.27 0.84 2.02
C SER A 173 -29.44 2.19 1.32
N GLY A 174 -29.65 2.13 0.01
CA GLY A 174 -29.89 3.31 -0.83
C GLY A 174 -28.62 3.98 -1.36
N LEU A 175 -27.42 3.56 -0.93
CA LEU A 175 -26.18 4.00 -1.57
C LEU A 175 -25.98 3.31 -2.91
N ARG A 176 -25.50 4.07 -3.89
CA ARG A 176 -25.09 3.59 -5.22
C ARG A 176 -23.61 3.86 -5.43
N VAL A 177 -22.83 2.82 -5.67
CA VAL A 177 -21.39 2.94 -5.85
C VAL A 177 -20.93 2.37 -7.19
N LEU A 178 -19.89 2.96 -7.76
CA LEU A 178 -19.16 2.43 -8.92
C LEU A 178 -17.78 1.98 -8.47
N VAL A 179 -17.46 0.70 -8.69
CA VAL A 179 -16.22 0.08 -8.19
C VAL A 179 -15.29 -0.25 -9.35
N ASP A 180 -14.08 0.29 -9.33
CA ASP A 180 -12.98 -0.03 -10.25
C ASP A 180 -12.05 -1.04 -9.59
N CYS A 181 -12.05 -2.27 -10.11
CA CYS A 181 -11.24 -3.37 -9.60
C CYS A 181 -9.81 -3.41 -10.15
N ALA A 182 -9.39 -2.42 -10.95
CA ALA A 182 -8.08 -2.36 -11.60
C ALA A 182 -7.71 -3.59 -12.45
N ASN A 183 -8.67 -4.44 -12.85
CA ASN A 183 -8.44 -5.80 -13.36
C ASN A 183 -7.50 -6.62 -12.46
N GLY A 184 -7.43 -6.28 -11.19
CA GLY A 184 -6.54 -6.83 -10.15
C GLY A 184 -7.24 -7.84 -9.23
N ALA A 185 -6.64 -8.06 -8.08
CA ALA A 185 -7.07 -9.05 -7.09
C ALA A 185 -8.50 -8.79 -6.55
N ALA A 186 -8.91 -7.51 -6.45
CA ALA A 186 -10.28 -7.13 -6.06
C ALA A 186 -11.35 -7.68 -7.02
N SER A 187 -11.00 -8.00 -8.28
CA SER A 187 -11.94 -8.64 -9.21
C SER A 187 -12.48 -9.97 -8.69
N ALA A 188 -11.73 -10.64 -7.81
CA ALA A 188 -12.12 -11.93 -7.24
C ALA A 188 -12.94 -11.79 -5.95
N THR A 189 -12.90 -10.66 -5.25
CA THR A 189 -13.51 -10.48 -3.91
C THR A 189 -14.57 -9.41 -3.88
N ALA A 190 -14.34 -8.25 -4.51
CA ALA A 190 -15.25 -7.11 -4.45
C ALA A 190 -16.68 -7.43 -4.92
N PRO A 191 -16.93 -8.19 -6.02
CA PRO A 191 -18.29 -8.54 -6.39
C PRO A 191 -19.06 -9.28 -5.28
N ASP A 192 -18.44 -10.31 -4.69
CA ASP A 192 -19.07 -11.09 -3.61
C ASP A 192 -19.20 -10.26 -2.32
N LEU A 193 -18.25 -9.35 -2.04
CA LEU A 193 -18.27 -8.45 -0.90
C LEU A 193 -19.44 -7.47 -0.99
N PHE A 194 -19.56 -6.75 -2.10
CA PHE A 194 -20.61 -5.74 -2.27
C PHE A 194 -21.98 -6.36 -2.46
N ASP A 195 -22.10 -7.56 -3.04
CA ASP A 195 -23.36 -8.32 -3.13
C ASP A 195 -23.87 -8.74 -1.73
N GLY A 196 -22.97 -8.90 -0.77
CA GLY A 196 -23.29 -9.18 0.64
C GLY A 196 -23.79 -7.97 1.43
N LEU A 197 -23.83 -6.77 0.85
CA LEU A 197 -24.18 -5.51 1.52
C LEU A 197 -25.50 -4.93 0.97
N PRO A 198 -26.30 -4.23 1.80
CA PRO A 198 -27.57 -3.65 1.37
C PRO A 198 -27.39 -2.33 0.59
N LEU A 199 -26.57 -2.34 -0.46
CA LEU A 199 -26.32 -1.20 -1.34
C LEU A 199 -26.34 -1.66 -2.80
N HIS A 200 -26.28 -0.72 -3.74
CA HIS A 200 -26.16 -1.03 -5.16
C HIS A 200 -24.72 -0.75 -5.63
N ALA A 201 -24.04 -1.76 -6.15
CA ALA A 201 -22.70 -1.63 -6.69
C ALA A 201 -22.66 -2.07 -8.16
N ASP A 202 -22.12 -1.20 -9.02
CA ASP A 202 -21.72 -1.55 -10.38
C ASP A 202 -20.20 -1.60 -10.45
N PHE A 203 -19.67 -2.39 -11.41
CA PHE A 203 -18.24 -2.66 -11.50
C PHE A 203 -17.69 -2.32 -12.87
N ILE A 204 -16.50 -1.73 -12.88
CA ILE A 204 -15.67 -1.54 -14.08
C ILE A 204 -14.30 -2.19 -13.86
N HIS A 205 -13.59 -2.51 -14.93
CA HIS A 205 -12.25 -3.10 -14.91
C HIS A 205 -12.15 -4.33 -13.98
N ARG A 206 -13.08 -5.28 -14.12
CA ARG A 206 -13.16 -6.49 -13.31
C ARG A 206 -12.96 -7.80 -14.10
N GLU A 207 -12.51 -7.68 -15.34
CA GLU A 207 -12.30 -8.83 -16.25
C GLU A 207 -10.81 -8.96 -16.57
N PRO A 208 -10.02 -9.52 -15.64
CA PRO A 208 -8.59 -9.66 -15.84
C PRO A 208 -8.27 -10.67 -16.95
N ASP A 209 -7.36 -10.32 -17.86
CA ASP A 209 -6.84 -11.19 -18.92
C ASP A 209 -5.37 -11.58 -18.72
N GLY A 210 -4.76 -11.14 -17.62
CA GLY A 210 -3.37 -11.40 -17.27
C GLY A 210 -2.41 -10.29 -17.67
N VAL A 211 -2.79 -9.40 -18.59
CA VAL A 211 -1.94 -8.30 -19.07
C VAL A 211 -2.58 -6.91 -18.93
N ASN A 212 -3.83 -6.83 -18.50
CA ASN A 212 -4.58 -5.57 -18.37
C ASN A 212 -4.67 -5.02 -16.95
N ILE A 213 -3.97 -5.60 -15.97
CA ILE A 213 -3.93 -5.09 -14.58
C ILE A 213 -3.36 -3.67 -14.53
N ASN A 214 -4.06 -2.74 -13.86
CA ASN A 214 -3.71 -1.31 -13.73
C ASN A 214 -3.59 -0.54 -15.07
N ASP A 215 -3.96 -1.12 -16.19
CA ASP A 215 -3.83 -0.47 -17.49
C ASP A 215 -4.95 0.55 -17.70
N GLY A 216 -4.61 1.83 -17.48
CA GLY A 216 -5.54 2.94 -17.58
C GLY A 216 -6.71 2.91 -16.57
N CYS A 217 -6.60 2.15 -15.49
CA CYS A 217 -7.65 1.93 -14.50
C CYS A 217 -7.10 1.87 -13.05
N GLY A 218 -8.00 1.71 -12.10
CA GLY A 218 -7.68 1.59 -10.68
C GLY A 218 -7.19 2.90 -10.04
N SER A 219 -6.60 2.79 -8.86
CA SER A 219 -6.25 3.94 -8.01
C SER A 219 -5.21 4.90 -8.61
N THR A 220 -4.46 4.47 -9.63
CA THR A 220 -3.49 5.34 -10.33
C THR A 220 -4.07 6.04 -11.56
N HIS A 221 -5.26 5.66 -12.03
CA HIS A 221 -5.90 6.19 -13.25
C HIS A 221 -7.41 6.38 -13.04
N LEU A 222 -7.79 7.39 -12.26
CA LEU A 222 -9.18 7.61 -11.82
C LEU A 222 -10.12 8.21 -12.87
N LYS A 223 -9.63 8.53 -14.07
CA LYS A 223 -10.42 9.26 -15.07
C LYS A 223 -11.70 8.53 -15.47
N SER A 224 -11.62 7.25 -15.83
CA SER A 224 -12.76 6.44 -16.24
C SER A 224 -13.78 6.29 -15.09
N LEU A 225 -13.30 6.10 -13.87
CA LEU A 225 -14.15 6.04 -12.68
C LEU A 225 -14.85 7.38 -12.44
N SER A 226 -14.13 8.50 -12.50
CA SER A 226 -14.67 9.85 -12.31
C SER A 226 -15.77 10.17 -13.33
N GLU A 227 -15.51 9.93 -14.60
CA GLU A 227 -16.49 10.11 -15.67
C GLU A 227 -17.71 9.19 -15.47
N GLY A 228 -17.49 7.93 -15.09
CA GLY A 228 -18.54 6.94 -14.82
C GLY A 228 -19.44 7.33 -13.63
N VAL A 229 -18.83 7.80 -12.53
CA VAL A 229 -19.57 8.25 -11.34
C VAL A 229 -20.53 9.38 -11.68
N VAL A 230 -20.04 10.41 -12.36
CA VAL A 230 -20.85 11.58 -12.76
C VAL A 230 -21.96 11.18 -13.74
N ALA A 231 -21.61 10.42 -14.79
CA ALA A 231 -22.56 10.02 -15.83
C ALA A 231 -23.66 9.06 -15.30
N GLY A 232 -23.30 8.16 -14.39
CA GLY A 232 -24.21 7.17 -13.79
C GLY A 232 -25.00 7.70 -12.58
N GLY A 233 -24.65 8.88 -12.04
CA GLY A 233 -25.27 9.44 -10.85
C GLY A 233 -25.04 8.57 -9.60
N TYR A 234 -23.81 8.05 -9.42
CA TYR A 234 -23.43 7.32 -8.24
C TYR A 234 -23.09 8.25 -7.08
N ASP A 235 -23.29 7.78 -5.86
CA ASP A 235 -22.98 8.53 -4.64
C ASP A 235 -21.47 8.55 -4.36
N LEU A 236 -20.76 7.51 -4.82
CA LEU A 236 -19.32 7.34 -4.62
C LEU A 236 -18.72 6.43 -5.68
N GLY A 237 -17.52 6.76 -6.15
CA GLY A 237 -16.62 5.88 -6.87
C GLY A 237 -15.57 5.31 -5.95
N ILE A 238 -15.20 4.04 -6.16
CA ILE A 238 -14.20 3.32 -5.38
C ILE A 238 -13.18 2.72 -6.35
N ALA A 239 -11.89 3.01 -6.17
CA ALA A 239 -10.82 2.47 -7.00
C ALA A 239 -9.78 1.76 -6.14
N PHE A 240 -9.51 0.51 -6.48
CA PHE A 240 -8.42 -0.27 -5.91
C PHE A 240 -7.17 -0.22 -6.79
N ASP A 241 -6.02 -0.63 -6.26
CA ASP A 241 -4.86 -0.98 -7.08
C ASP A 241 -4.80 -2.49 -7.33
N GLY A 242 -3.77 -2.95 -8.05
CA GLY A 242 -3.72 -4.32 -8.55
C GLY A 242 -3.80 -5.41 -7.47
N ASP A 243 -3.31 -5.18 -6.26
CA ASP A 243 -3.40 -6.12 -5.12
C ASP A 243 -4.33 -5.65 -4.00
N ALA A 244 -5.07 -4.58 -4.27
CA ALA A 244 -6.13 -4.03 -3.43
C ALA A 244 -5.70 -3.69 -1.98
N ASP A 245 -4.42 -3.36 -1.76
CA ASP A 245 -3.94 -2.83 -0.49
C ASP A 245 -4.18 -1.32 -0.37
N ARG A 246 -4.61 -0.66 -1.48
CA ARG A 246 -4.95 0.75 -1.59
C ARG A 246 -6.38 0.96 -2.05
N CYS A 247 -6.97 2.06 -1.56
CA CYS A 247 -8.25 2.55 -2.02
C CYS A 247 -8.20 4.07 -2.19
N LEU A 248 -8.52 4.55 -3.38
CA LEU A 248 -8.87 5.95 -3.62
C LEU A 248 -10.35 6.06 -3.99
N LEU A 249 -10.95 7.18 -3.66
CA LEU A 249 -12.37 7.38 -3.88
C LEU A 249 -12.62 8.58 -4.79
N VAL A 250 -13.82 8.62 -5.37
CA VAL A 250 -14.29 9.73 -6.21
C VAL A 250 -15.68 10.12 -5.70
N ASP A 251 -15.87 11.40 -5.42
CA ASP A 251 -17.18 11.91 -4.99
C ASP A 251 -18.18 11.99 -6.15
N GLU A 252 -19.44 12.25 -5.85
CA GLU A 252 -20.55 12.35 -6.80
C GLU A 252 -20.38 13.46 -7.85
N THR A 253 -19.40 14.34 -7.67
CA THR A 253 -19.08 15.43 -8.61
C THR A 253 -17.84 15.12 -9.47
N GLY A 254 -17.23 13.95 -9.26
CA GLY A 254 -16.08 13.48 -10.00
C GLY A 254 -14.71 13.89 -9.43
N HIS A 255 -14.65 14.49 -8.23
CA HIS A 255 -13.40 14.87 -7.60
C HIS A 255 -12.83 13.74 -6.75
N THR A 256 -11.50 13.62 -6.77
CA THR A 256 -10.76 12.62 -6.01
C THR A 256 -10.83 12.88 -4.51
N ILE A 257 -11.10 11.82 -3.76
CA ILE A 257 -10.92 11.72 -2.31
C ILE A 257 -9.72 10.81 -2.09
N ASP A 258 -8.58 11.40 -1.78
CA ASP A 258 -7.31 10.68 -1.56
C ASP A 258 -7.20 10.09 -0.14
N GLY A 259 -6.12 9.37 0.14
CA GLY A 259 -5.91 8.74 1.44
C GLY A 259 -5.90 9.72 2.61
N ASP A 260 -5.45 10.96 2.41
CA ASP A 260 -5.47 11.99 3.46
C ASP A 260 -6.91 12.37 3.84
N LYS A 261 -7.78 12.57 2.84
CA LYS A 261 -9.21 12.84 3.06
C LYS A 261 -9.91 11.63 3.66
N VAL A 262 -9.56 10.41 3.23
CA VAL A 262 -10.07 9.16 3.82
C VAL A 262 -9.72 9.10 5.30
N MET A 263 -8.45 9.32 5.66
CA MET A 263 -8.00 9.33 7.06
C MET A 263 -8.71 10.42 7.89
N ALA A 264 -8.90 11.61 7.32
CA ALA A 264 -9.63 12.70 7.97
C ALA A 264 -11.09 12.31 8.28
N VAL A 265 -11.80 11.79 7.28
CA VAL A 265 -13.21 11.39 7.39
C VAL A 265 -13.39 10.21 8.34
N CYS A 266 -12.64 9.13 8.13
CA CYS A 266 -12.73 7.93 8.96
C CYS A 266 -12.22 8.19 10.38
N GLY A 267 -11.16 8.98 10.55
CA GLY A 267 -10.66 9.40 11.85
C GLY A 267 -11.71 10.20 12.65
N ALA A 268 -12.44 11.10 11.97
CA ALA A 268 -13.55 11.83 12.60
C ALA A 268 -14.69 10.90 13.02
N ASP A 269 -15.03 9.90 12.19
CA ASP A 269 -16.06 8.92 12.53
C ASP A 269 -15.64 8.05 13.72
N LEU A 270 -14.43 7.51 13.69
CA LEU A 270 -13.85 6.77 14.82
C LEU A 270 -13.85 7.60 16.13
N ARG A 271 -13.50 8.88 16.04
CA ARG A 271 -13.51 9.79 17.20
C ARG A 271 -14.90 9.96 17.78
N ARG A 272 -15.91 10.21 16.93
CA ARG A 272 -17.33 10.36 17.38
C ARG A 272 -17.84 9.13 18.11
N HIS A 273 -17.34 7.96 17.73
CA HIS A 273 -17.72 6.66 18.32
C HIS A 273 -16.77 6.20 19.43
N GLY A 274 -15.82 7.05 19.88
CA GLY A 274 -14.88 6.72 20.95
C GLY A 274 -13.83 5.66 20.56
N LYS A 275 -13.63 5.41 19.27
CA LYS A 275 -12.73 4.39 18.71
C LYS A 275 -11.38 4.95 18.25
N LEU A 276 -11.18 6.27 18.21
CA LEU A 276 -9.92 6.89 17.80
C LEU A 276 -8.91 6.84 18.98
N SER A 277 -8.23 5.73 19.15
CA SER A 277 -7.24 5.52 20.21
C SER A 277 -6.16 6.61 20.19
N GLY A 278 -5.85 7.19 21.36
CA GLY A 278 -4.88 8.27 21.49
C GLY A 278 -5.32 9.59 20.87
N ASN A 279 -6.54 9.67 20.31
CA ASN A 279 -7.03 10.83 19.55
C ASN A 279 -6.04 11.28 18.46
N ALA A 280 -5.43 10.30 17.75
CA ALA A 280 -4.35 10.51 16.79
C ALA A 280 -4.61 9.79 15.48
N ILE A 281 -4.07 10.35 14.39
CA ILE A 281 -3.95 9.76 13.06
C ILE A 281 -2.46 9.67 12.74
N VAL A 282 -2.01 8.50 12.24
CA VAL A 282 -0.64 8.33 11.79
C VAL A 282 -0.58 8.49 10.28
N ALA A 283 0.29 9.37 9.79
CA ALA A 283 0.49 9.61 8.36
C ALA A 283 1.98 9.66 8.03
N THR A 284 2.32 9.88 6.78
CA THR A 284 3.71 10.11 6.39
C THR A 284 4.00 11.59 6.21
N VAL A 285 5.29 11.94 6.13
CA VAL A 285 5.71 13.30 5.78
C VAL A 285 5.22 13.77 4.40
N MET A 286 4.68 12.87 3.59
CA MET A 286 4.10 13.20 2.27
C MET A 286 2.64 13.64 2.34
N SER A 287 1.94 13.42 3.47
CA SER A 287 0.54 13.84 3.62
C SER A 287 0.38 15.34 3.45
N ASN A 288 -0.65 15.74 2.72
CA ASN A 288 -0.89 17.12 2.31
C ASN A 288 -1.09 18.04 3.52
N LEU A 289 -0.66 19.29 3.38
CA LEU A 289 -0.84 20.34 4.41
C LEU A 289 -2.31 20.46 4.87
N GLY A 290 -3.25 20.12 4.01
CA GLY A 290 -4.68 20.09 4.34
C GLY A 290 -5.01 19.13 5.48
N LEU A 291 -4.40 17.96 5.54
CA LEU A 291 -4.57 17.02 6.65
C LEU A 291 -3.99 17.60 7.96
N HIS A 292 -2.82 18.27 7.89
CA HIS A 292 -2.24 18.95 9.05
C HIS A 292 -3.16 20.04 9.59
N GLU A 293 -3.74 20.88 8.71
CA GLU A 293 -4.69 21.92 9.12
C GLU A 293 -5.99 21.33 9.69
N TYR A 294 -6.51 20.30 9.06
CA TYR A 294 -7.70 19.59 9.53
C TYR A 294 -7.47 19.04 10.95
N CYS A 295 -6.42 18.29 11.17
CA CYS A 295 -6.12 17.68 12.47
C CYS A 295 -5.93 18.75 13.55
N ARG A 296 -5.19 19.83 13.25
CA ARG A 296 -5.01 20.96 14.17
C ARG A 296 -6.34 21.61 14.54
N LYS A 297 -7.22 21.86 13.56
CA LYS A 297 -8.53 22.47 13.77
C LYS A 297 -9.44 21.60 14.62
N GLU A 298 -9.43 20.30 14.36
CA GLU A 298 -10.25 19.33 15.10
C GLU A 298 -9.62 18.91 16.46
N GLY A 299 -8.40 19.33 16.76
CA GLY A 299 -7.69 18.91 17.96
C GLY A 299 -7.36 17.41 17.95
N ILE A 300 -7.08 16.85 16.77
CA ILE A 300 -6.57 15.50 16.58
C ILE A 300 -5.05 15.60 16.44
N GLU A 301 -4.31 14.72 17.08
CA GLU A 301 -2.86 14.64 16.89
C GLU A 301 -2.57 14.01 15.51
N LEU A 302 -1.76 14.68 14.68
CA LEU A 302 -1.22 14.10 13.45
C LEU A 302 0.23 13.70 13.68
N VAL A 303 0.48 12.39 13.69
CA VAL A 303 1.81 11.80 13.88
C VAL A 303 2.38 11.45 12.50
N CYS A 304 3.43 12.20 12.07
CA CYS A 304 4.06 11.96 10.79
C CYS A 304 5.30 11.07 10.92
N THR A 305 5.36 10.04 10.08
CA THR A 305 6.51 9.12 9.96
C THR A 305 7.28 9.37 8.66
N ALA A 306 8.40 8.69 8.50
CA ALA A 306 9.03 8.55 7.18
C ALA A 306 8.07 7.86 6.19
N VAL A 307 8.33 8.05 4.88
CA VAL A 307 7.54 7.42 3.82
C VAL A 307 7.70 5.90 3.85
N GLY A 308 6.59 5.21 3.71
CA GLY A 308 6.50 3.75 3.69
C GLY A 308 5.50 3.24 4.74
N ASP A 309 4.62 2.38 4.30
CA ASP A 309 3.55 1.75 5.09
C ASP A 309 4.08 1.06 6.36
N ARG A 310 5.29 0.50 6.29
CA ARG A 310 5.97 -0.12 7.43
C ARG A 310 6.18 0.86 8.59
N HIS A 311 6.66 2.09 8.30
CA HIS A 311 6.88 3.10 9.33
C HIS A 311 5.57 3.59 9.96
N VAL A 312 4.51 3.69 9.15
CA VAL A 312 3.16 4.01 9.63
C VAL A 312 2.68 2.93 10.59
N LEU A 313 2.75 1.66 10.19
CA LEU A 313 2.33 0.53 11.00
C LEU A 313 3.14 0.40 12.30
N GLU A 314 4.47 0.50 12.23
CA GLU A 314 5.36 0.46 13.39
C GLU A 314 4.95 1.52 14.42
N LYS A 315 4.67 2.75 13.97
CA LYS A 315 4.23 3.84 14.85
C LYS A 315 2.85 3.59 15.43
N MET A 316 1.93 3.05 14.65
CA MET A 316 0.60 2.66 15.14
C MET A 316 0.68 1.59 16.22
N LEU A 317 1.55 0.59 16.04
CA LEU A 317 1.74 -0.49 17.04
C LEU A 317 2.42 0.01 18.30
N GLU A 318 3.46 0.83 18.19
CA GLU A 318 4.17 1.43 19.32
C GLU A 318 3.25 2.22 20.25
N CYS A 319 2.37 3.03 19.66
CA CYS A 319 1.52 3.95 20.40
C CYS A 319 0.07 3.45 20.59
N GLY A 320 -0.30 2.32 19.97
CA GLY A 320 -1.65 1.78 20.05
C GLY A 320 -2.68 2.57 19.25
N TYR A 321 -2.29 3.33 18.22
CA TYR A 321 -3.20 4.14 17.41
C TYR A 321 -4.11 3.30 16.52
N ALA A 322 -5.34 3.82 16.26
CA ALA A 322 -6.40 3.08 15.58
C ALA A 322 -6.32 3.14 14.05
N ILE A 323 -5.90 4.28 13.51
CA ILE A 323 -5.88 4.54 12.06
C ILE A 323 -4.55 5.19 11.65
N GLY A 324 -4.06 4.79 10.51
CA GLY A 324 -2.92 5.44 9.85
C GLY A 324 -2.86 5.06 8.37
N GLY A 325 -2.06 5.78 7.60
CA GLY A 325 -1.93 5.48 6.18
C GLY A 325 -1.11 6.50 5.40
N GLU A 326 -1.26 6.44 4.10
CA GLU A 326 -0.58 7.28 3.13
C GLU A 326 -1.58 7.97 2.19
N GLN A 327 -1.23 9.13 1.68
CA GLN A 327 -2.03 9.85 0.67
C GLN A 327 -2.35 8.98 -0.56
N SER A 328 -1.48 8.03 -0.88
CA SER A 328 -1.65 7.06 -1.99
C SER A 328 -2.82 6.09 -1.81
N GLY A 329 -3.52 6.12 -0.67
CA GLY A 329 -4.69 5.30 -0.39
C GLY A 329 -4.42 4.03 0.43
N HIS A 330 -3.17 3.76 0.80
CA HIS A 330 -2.84 2.66 1.72
C HIS A 330 -3.25 3.08 3.13
N THR A 331 -4.39 2.59 3.61
CA THR A 331 -4.97 2.95 4.92
C THR A 331 -5.11 1.72 5.79
N ILE A 332 -4.65 1.81 7.03
CA ILE A 332 -4.64 0.73 8.02
C ILE A 332 -5.66 1.05 9.11
N PHE A 333 -6.62 0.17 9.32
CA PHE A 333 -7.53 0.17 10.45
C PHE A 333 -7.14 -0.96 11.40
N ARG A 334 -6.36 -0.65 12.45
CA ARG A 334 -5.70 -1.63 13.31
C ARG A 334 -6.66 -2.58 14.04
N GLU A 335 -7.91 -2.20 14.24
CA GLU A 335 -8.94 -3.07 14.82
C GLU A 335 -9.24 -4.28 13.92
N TYR A 336 -9.09 -4.12 12.60
CA TYR A 336 -9.53 -5.10 11.61
C TYR A 336 -8.42 -5.69 10.75
N ALA A 337 -7.33 -4.95 10.54
CA ALA A 337 -6.27 -5.35 9.61
C ALA A 337 -4.87 -5.08 10.16
N THR A 338 -3.90 -5.87 9.70
CA THR A 338 -2.47 -5.76 10.06
C THR A 338 -1.65 -5.03 8.99
N THR A 339 -2.28 -4.67 7.88
CA THR A 339 -1.71 -3.91 6.75
C THR A 339 -2.81 -3.04 6.14
N GLY A 340 -2.47 -2.21 5.15
CA GLY A 340 -3.48 -1.50 4.38
C GLY A 340 -4.42 -2.47 3.68
N ASP A 341 -5.70 -2.12 3.70
CA ASP A 341 -6.76 -2.91 3.09
C ASP A 341 -7.73 -1.97 2.35
N GLY A 342 -7.70 -2.05 1.03
CA GLY A 342 -8.50 -1.17 0.18
C GLY A 342 -10.00 -1.45 0.30
N GLU A 343 -10.40 -2.71 0.35
CA GLU A 343 -11.80 -3.12 0.49
C GLU A 343 -12.36 -2.71 1.86
N LEU A 344 -11.60 -2.94 2.93
CA LEU A 344 -11.93 -2.44 4.27
C LEU A 344 -12.04 -0.91 4.30
N THR A 345 -11.09 -0.22 3.68
CA THR A 345 -11.07 1.25 3.59
C THR A 345 -12.33 1.79 2.92
N ALA A 346 -12.74 1.18 1.82
CA ALA A 346 -13.99 1.52 1.13
C ALA A 346 -15.19 1.36 2.05
N LEU A 347 -15.28 0.25 2.78
CA LEU A 347 -16.39 -0.02 3.71
C LEU A 347 -16.42 0.98 4.87
N GLN A 348 -15.28 1.27 5.49
CA GLN A 348 -15.19 2.23 6.59
C GLN A 348 -15.56 3.65 6.14
N PHE A 349 -15.20 4.05 4.91
CA PHE A 349 -15.61 5.33 4.36
C PHE A 349 -17.12 5.35 4.05
N LEU A 350 -17.69 4.31 3.47
CA LEU A 350 -19.14 4.17 3.23
C LEU A 350 -19.93 4.25 4.53
N GLN A 351 -19.44 3.63 5.60
CA GLN A 351 -20.02 3.71 6.92
C GLN A 351 -20.00 5.16 7.46
N ALA A 352 -18.87 5.85 7.36
CA ALA A 352 -18.75 7.25 7.76
C ALA A 352 -19.65 8.17 6.92
N LEU A 353 -19.74 7.92 5.60
CA LEU A 353 -20.63 8.64 4.70
C LEU A 353 -22.09 8.47 5.12
N ARG A 354 -22.54 7.24 5.32
CA ARG A 354 -23.91 6.92 5.71
C ARG A 354 -24.30 7.54 7.05
N ARG A 355 -23.46 7.41 8.06
CA ARG A 355 -23.65 7.98 9.39
C ARG A 355 -23.68 9.51 9.39
N SER A 356 -22.95 10.15 8.48
CA SER A 356 -22.91 11.61 8.38
C SER A 356 -24.19 12.22 7.80
N GLY A 357 -24.93 11.49 6.97
CA GLY A 357 -26.07 11.97 6.19
C GLY A 357 -25.71 13.02 5.12
N LYS A 358 -24.41 13.22 4.84
CA LYS A 358 -23.90 14.16 3.85
C LYS A 358 -23.61 13.46 2.53
N ARG A 359 -23.41 14.25 1.46
CA ARG A 359 -22.81 13.76 0.22
C ARG A 359 -21.31 13.55 0.40
N ALA A 360 -20.70 12.75 -0.45
CA ALA A 360 -19.26 12.45 -0.38
C ALA A 360 -18.41 13.72 -0.53
N SER A 361 -18.76 14.61 -1.47
CA SER A 361 -18.09 15.90 -1.67
C SER A 361 -18.16 16.80 -0.43
N GLU A 362 -19.31 16.89 0.22
CA GLU A 362 -19.48 17.68 1.44
C GLU A 362 -18.70 17.08 2.61
N LEU A 363 -18.68 15.76 2.72
CA LEU A 363 -17.98 15.05 3.79
C LEU A 363 -16.45 15.22 3.64
N ALA A 364 -15.92 15.02 2.43
CA ALA A 364 -14.50 15.13 2.13
C ALA A 364 -13.97 16.57 2.15
N SER A 365 -14.87 17.58 2.02
CA SER A 365 -14.47 19.00 2.08
C SER A 365 -13.94 19.44 3.45
N CYS A 366 -14.09 18.61 4.48
CA CYS A 366 -13.51 18.88 5.81
C CYS A 366 -11.98 18.97 5.78
N CYS A 367 -11.34 18.24 4.85
CA CYS A 367 -9.89 18.23 4.64
C CYS A 367 -9.57 18.94 3.32
N PRO A 368 -9.14 20.21 3.34
CA PRO A 368 -8.78 20.95 2.13
C PRO A 368 -7.54 20.33 1.49
N GLN A 369 -7.39 20.47 0.18
CA GLN A 369 -6.22 20.01 -0.55
C GLN A 369 -5.41 21.21 -1.06
N TYR A 370 -4.17 21.31 -0.64
CA TYR A 370 -3.25 22.31 -1.13
C TYR A 370 -2.63 21.85 -2.44
N PRO A 371 -2.57 22.70 -3.47
CA PRO A 371 -1.80 22.43 -4.67
C PRO A 371 -0.36 22.02 -4.33
N GLN A 372 0.10 20.94 -4.94
CA GLN A 372 1.41 20.35 -4.73
C GLN A 372 2.17 20.27 -6.06
N GLU A 373 3.44 20.67 -6.03
CA GLU A 373 4.40 20.45 -7.13
C GLU A 373 5.53 19.55 -6.64
N LEU A 374 5.85 18.54 -7.45
CA LEU A 374 6.93 17.60 -7.18
C LEU A 374 7.91 17.59 -8.33
N ILE A 375 9.15 18.02 -8.08
CA ILE A 375 10.23 18.02 -9.06
C ILE A 375 11.29 17.01 -8.64
N ASN A 376 11.61 16.07 -9.53
CA ASN A 376 12.71 15.13 -9.37
C ASN A 376 13.98 15.73 -10.01
N VAL A 377 14.98 16.05 -9.21
CA VAL A 377 16.24 16.62 -9.68
C VAL A 377 17.29 15.53 -9.73
N ALA A 378 17.71 15.13 -10.94
CA ALA A 378 18.80 14.19 -11.13
C ALA A 378 20.11 14.79 -10.59
N VAL A 379 20.87 13.98 -9.84
CA VAL A 379 22.16 14.36 -9.27
C VAL A 379 23.20 13.27 -9.57
N SER A 380 24.49 13.55 -9.27
CA SER A 380 25.55 12.57 -9.50
C SER A 380 25.32 11.26 -8.75
N HIS A 381 25.68 10.14 -9.39
CA HIS A 381 25.68 8.80 -8.79
C HIS A 381 26.81 8.57 -7.77
N VAL A 382 27.72 9.51 -7.61
CA VAL A 382 28.84 9.38 -6.66
C VAL A 382 28.29 9.31 -5.24
N PRO A 383 28.70 8.30 -4.44
CA PRO A 383 28.27 8.20 -3.05
C PRO A 383 28.61 9.47 -2.24
N GLY A 384 27.66 9.92 -1.41
CA GLY A 384 27.80 11.10 -0.58
C GLY A 384 27.39 12.43 -1.22
N VAL A 385 27.20 12.51 -2.55
CA VAL A 385 26.79 13.74 -3.23
C VAL A 385 25.41 14.20 -2.75
N LYS A 386 24.45 13.29 -2.64
CA LYS A 386 23.09 13.62 -2.12
C LYS A 386 23.16 14.23 -0.72
N ASP A 387 23.94 13.60 0.16
CA ASP A 387 24.10 14.08 1.54
C ASP A 387 24.81 15.43 1.61
N ALA A 388 25.85 15.63 0.79
CA ALA A 388 26.56 16.90 0.70
C ALA A 388 25.63 18.03 0.23
N ILE A 389 24.81 17.79 -0.80
CA ILE A 389 23.80 18.76 -1.25
C ILE A 389 22.78 19.07 -0.14
N MET A 390 22.26 18.06 0.53
CA MET A 390 21.28 18.23 1.62
C MET A 390 21.86 18.97 2.83
N GLN A 391 23.18 18.92 3.01
CA GLN A 391 23.88 19.62 4.10
C GLN A 391 24.39 21.01 3.71
N ASP A 392 24.30 21.38 2.43
CA ASP A 392 24.80 22.67 1.95
C ASP A 392 24.10 23.85 2.63
N PRO A 393 24.85 24.81 3.20
CA PRO A 393 24.29 25.96 3.90
C PRO A 393 23.38 26.82 3.02
N SER A 394 23.67 26.93 1.71
CA SER A 394 22.87 27.75 0.80
C SER A 394 21.51 27.12 0.52
N LEU A 395 21.45 25.79 0.40
CA LEU A 395 20.18 25.09 0.27
C LEU A 395 19.32 25.21 1.54
N ARG A 396 19.94 25.01 2.70
CA ARG A 396 19.23 25.15 3.99
C ARG A 396 18.69 26.56 4.19
N HIS A 397 19.48 27.57 3.81
CA HIS A 397 19.06 28.96 3.89
C HIS A 397 17.89 29.25 2.94
N ALA A 398 17.96 28.76 1.69
CA ALA A 398 16.89 28.92 0.71
C ALA A 398 15.60 28.24 1.18
N ILE A 399 15.67 27.03 1.72
CA ILE A 399 14.50 26.33 2.29
C ILE A 399 13.86 27.18 3.39
N ALA A 400 14.65 27.65 4.37
CA ALA A 400 14.14 28.44 5.49
C ALA A 400 13.52 29.78 5.03
N GLN A 401 14.10 30.40 4.01
CA GLN A 401 13.56 31.62 3.41
C GLN A 401 12.22 31.35 2.72
N MET A 402 12.11 30.27 1.89
CA MET A 402 10.87 29.90 1.21
C MET A 402 9.77 29.51 2.19
N GLU A 403 10.09 28.78 3.25
CA GLU A 403 9.13 28.46 4.31
C GLU A 403 8.62 29.72 5.02
N GLN A 404 9.49 30.70 5.24
CA GLN A 404 9.09 31.98 5.80
C GLN A 404 8.20 32.79 4.85
N GLU A 405 8.51 32.80 3.54
CA GLU A 405 7.69 33.45 2.51
C GLU A 405 6.30 32.81 2.37
N LEU A 406 6.24 31.49 2.49
CA LEU A 406 4.97 30.75 2.50
C LEU A 406 4.12 31.03 3.76
N ALA A 407 4.74 31.56 4.83
CA ALA A 407 4.07 32.07 6.04
C ALA A 407 2.99 31.16 6.61
N GLY A 408 3.25 29.86 6.73
CA GLY A 408 2.32 28.84 7.21
C GLY A 408 1.16 28.51 6.25
N LYS A 409 1.22 29.00 5.01
CA LYS A 409 0.23 28.74 3.94
C LYS A 409 0.79 27.84 2.84
N GLY A 410 1.87 27.18 3.14
CA GLY A 410 2.57 26.22 2.30
C GLY A 410 3.69 25.58 3.09
N ARG A 411 4.34 24.60 2.48
CA ARG A 411 5.53 23.94 3.03
C ARG A 411 6.47 23.46 1.94
N VAL A 412 7.70 23.26 2.30
CA VAL A 412 8.75 22.68 1.47
C VAL A 412 9.17 21.34 2.08
N LEU A 413 9.28 20.31 1.25
CA LEU A 413 9.86 19.02 1.62
C LEU A 413 10.87 18.60 0.58
N ILE A 414 12.15 18.55 0.95
CA ILE A 414 13.23 18.07 0.09
C ILE A 414 13.80 16.79 0.69
N ARG A 415 13.91 15.75 -0.13
CA ARG A 415 14.45 14.46 0.32
C ARG A 415 15.24 13.75 -0.78
N PRO A 416 16.34 13.09 -0.43
CA PRO A 416 17.05 12.22 -1.36
C PRO A 416 16.21 10.97 -1.65
N SER A 417 16.26 10.48 -2.89
CA SER A 417 15.73 9.15 -3.21
C SER A 417 16.64 8.08 -2.60
N GLY A 418 16.00 7.04 -2.02
CA GLY A 418 16.75 5.89 -1.47
C GLY A 418 17.36 5.00 -2.54
N THR A 419 16.72 4.91 -3.72
CA THR A 419 17.05 3.94 -4.77
C THR A 419 17.65 4.58 -6.02
N GLU A 420 17.38 5.86 -6.27
CA GLU A 420 17.76 6.56 -7.50
C GLU A 420 18.74 7.71 -7.19
N ALA A 421 19.52 8.10 -8.18
CA ALA A 421 20.42 9.26 -8.08
C ALA A 421 19.67 10.58 -8.32
N LEU A 422 18.70 10.87 -7.45
CA LEU A 422 17.92 12.09 -7.51
C LEU A 422 17.54 12.60 -6.11
N ILE A 423 17.24 13.91 -6.07
CA ILE A 423 16.65 14.59 -4.93
C ILE A 423 15.24 15.03 -5.35
N ARG A 424 14.27 14.76 -4.51
CA ARG A 424 12.86 15.13 -4.72
C ARG A 424 12.58 16.43 -3.99
N VAL A 425 12.10 17.41 -4.73
CA VAL A 425 11.63 18.71 -4.22
C VAL A 425 10.12 18.71 -4.29
N MET A 426 9.46 18.73 -3.16
CA MET A 426 8.01 18.86 -3.05
C MET A 426 7.67 20.17 -2.38
N VAL A 427 6.78 20.93 -3.00
CA VAL A 427 6.25 22.19 -2.46
C VAL A 427 4.74 22.16 -2.50
N GLU A 428 4.13 22.52 -1.38
CA GLU A 428 2.70 22.77 -1.28
C GLU A 428 2.47 24.25 -1.01
N ALA A 429 1.48 24.84 -1.68
CA ALA A 429 1.11 26.23 -1.49
C ALA A 429 -0.38 26.48 -1.76
N LYS A 430 -0.87 27.69 -1.48
CA LYS A 430 -2.28 28.06 -1.73
C LYS A 430 -2.67 28.04 -3.19
N THR A 431 -1.73 28.27 -4.10
CA THR A 431 -1.97 28.22 -5.53
C THR A 431 -0.89 27.41 -6.23
N THR A 432 -1.23 26.80 -7.36
CA THR A 432 -0.31 26.01 -8.18
C THR A 432 0.87 26.85 -8.67
N GLU A 433 0.64 28.15 -9.01
CA GLU A 433 1.68 29.04 -9.51
C GLU A 433 2.74 29.28 -8.44
N VAL A 434 2.35 29.47 -7.18
CA VAL A 434 3.28 29.68 -6.06
C VAL A 434 4.04 28.39 -5.78
N ALA A 435 3.35 27.24 -5.73
CA ALA A 435 3.98 25.95 -5.49
C ALA A 435 5.04 25.65 -6.56
N ARG A 436 4.68 25.84 -7.83
CA ARG A 436 5.57 25.61 -8.98
C ARG A 436 6.79 26.50 -8.93
N LYS A 437 6.60 27.81 -8.76
CA LYS A 437 7.72 28.77 -8.72
C LYS A 437 8.74 28.39 -7.63
N VAL A 438 8.26 28.15 -6.42
CA VAL A 438 9.15 27.79 -5.31
C VAL A 438 9.84 26.45 -5.55
N ALA A 439 9.13 25.46 -6.14
CA ALA A 439 9.72 24.17 -6.48
C ALA A 439 10.81 24.29 -7.56
N GLU A 440 10.58 25.10 -8.60
CA GLU A 440 11.55 25.37 -9.66
C GLU A 440 12.79 26.08 -9.11
N ASP A 441 12.62 27.14 -8.32
CA ASP A 441 13.74 27.90 -7.70
C ASP A 441 14.65 26.97 -6.86
N LEU A 442 14.05 26.08 -6.06
CA LEU A 442 14.81 25.13 -5.24
C LEU A 442 15.43 23.99 -6.07
N ALA A 443 14.74 23.53 -7.11
CA ALA A 443 15.27 22.53 -8.02
C ALA A 443 16.49 23.04 -8.80
N ASP A 444 16.46 24.28 -9.26
CA ASP A 444 17.59 24.91 -9.96
C ASP A 444 18.79 25.13 -9.02
N LEU A 445 18.55 25.51 -7.77
CA LEU A 445 19.63 25.58 -6.77
C LEU A 445 20.29 24.21 -6.56
N ILE A 446 19.50 23.12 -6.45
CA ILE A 446 20.02 21.77 -6.29
C ILE A 446 20.85 21.33 -7.51
N LYS A 447 20.42 21.67 -8.75
CA LYS A 447 21.20 21.40 -9.97
C LYS A 447 22.57 22.10 -9.91
N ILE A 448 22.58 23.41 -9.57
CA ILE A 448 23.81 24.19 -9.44
C ILE A 448 24.75 23.59 -8.38
N LEU A 449 24.22 23.14 -7.24
CA LEU A 449 25.02 22.50 -6.20
C LEU A 449 25.57 21.13 -6.65
N SER A 450 24.75 20.35 -7.37
CA SER A 450 25.19 19.07 -7.93
C SER A 450 26.36 19.21 -8.92
N GLU A 451 26.39 20.29 -9.70
CA GLU A 451 27.49 20.58 -10.62
C GLU A 451 28.76 21.04 -9.89
N LYS A 452 28.62 21.73 -8.75
CA LYS A 452 29.76 22.25 -7.97
C LYS A 452 30.41 21.20 -7.08
N ILE A 453 29.64 20.22 -6.60
CA ILE A 453 30.14 19.14 -5.74
C ILE A 453 30.72 18.07 -6.65
N GLN A 454 31.98 18.24 -7.07
CA GLN A 454 32.79 17.23 -7.71
C GLN A 454 33.71 16.66 -6.63
N PHE A 455 33.58 15.36 -6.37
CA PHE A 455 34.50 14.61 -5.50
C PHE A 455 35.68 14.05 -6.29
#